data_1d54f29128956d121af68783b4b634b1
#
_entry.id   1d54f29128956d121af68783b4b634b1
#
_cell.length_a   1.000
_cell.length_b   1.000
_cell.length_c   1.000
_cell.angle_alpha   90.00
_cell.angle_beta   90.00
_cell.angle_gamma   90.00
#
_symmetry.space_group_name_H-M   'P 1'
#
loop_
_entity.id
_entity.type
_entity.pdbx_description
1 polymer ?
#
loop_
_entity_poly.entity_id
_entity_poly.type
_entity_poly.pdbx_seq_one_letter_code
_entity_poly.pdbx_strand_id
1 'polypeptide(L)'
;MTVGDREIFGPVTCIKRVKDYEEGIKIMNANPFANGSCIFTQSGYYSRRFAMDTDGGMVGINVGIPVPTAYFQFSGNKDSFFGDLHVLGKDGYRFFTRAKTVTTHWFDENAGARKVGTWEGSTEA
;
A
#
# COMPACT_ATOMS: atom_id res chain seq x y z
N MET A 1 -6.54 -1.60 -30.17
CA MET A 1 -6.81 -3.03 -30.44
C MET A 1 -7.29 -3.65 -29.11
N THR A 2 -8.34 -4.43 -29.15
CA THR A 2 -8.96 -5.03 -27.93
C THR A 2 -7.96 -5.76 -27.02
N VAL A 3 -6.93 -6.38 -27.58
CA VAL A 3 -5.85 -7.06 -26.85
C VAL A 3 -5.00 -6.10 -25.99
N GLY A 4 -4.99 -4.81 -26.31
CA GLY A 4 -4.30 -3.79 -25.51
C GLY A 4 -5.14 -3.25 -24.34
N ASP A 5 -6.45 -3.52 -24.37
CA ASP A 5 -7.40 -2.96 -23.39
C ASP A 5 -8.00 -4.03 -22.48
N ARG A 6 -7.81 -5.31 -22.82
CA ARG A 6 -8.34 -6.44 -22.05
C ARG A 6 -7.22 -7.43 -21.74
N GLU A 7 -7.21 -7.89 -20.51
CA GLU A 7 -6.31 -8.97 -20.11
C GLU A 7 -6.67 -10.27 -20.81
N ILE A 8 -5.64 -10.99 -21.34
CA ILE A 8 -5.76 -12.29 -21.97
C ILE A 8 -4.88 -13.26 -21.19
N PHE A 9 -5.50 -14.20 -20.49
CA PHE A 9 -4.78 -15.28 -19.82
C PHE A 9 -4.28 -16.30 -20.84
N GLY A 10 -3.10 -16.05 -21.41
CA GLY A 10 -2.50 -16.89 -22.45
C GLY A 10 -1.13 -16.36 -22.86
N PRO A 11 -0.45 -17.00 -23.81
CA PRO A 11 0.89 -16.60 -24.26
C PRO A 11 0.83 -15.37 -25.17
N VAL A 12 0.26 -14.27 -24.66
CA VAL A 12 0.09 -13.00 -25.37
C VAL A 12 0.76 -11.88 -24.59
N THR A 13 1.64 -11.14 -25.26
CA THR A 13 2.29 -9.95 -24.71
C THR A 13 2.11 -8.78 -25.66
N CYS A 14 1.62 -7.67 -25.16
CA CYS A 14 1.49 -6.44 -25.91
C CYS A 14 2.73 -5.56 -25.74
N ILE A 15 3.28 -5.09 -26.84
CA ILE A 15 4.43 -4.18 -26.84
C ILE A 15 4.00 -2.85 -27.46
N LYS A 16 4.14 -1.75 -26.70
CA LYS A 16 3.95 -0.40 -27.19
C LYS A 16 5.25 0.38 -27.08
N ARG A 17 5.70 0.92 -28.20
CA ARG A 17 6.86 1.83 -28.23
C ARG A 17 6.40 3.23 -27.87
N VAL A 18 7.18 3.91 -27.06
CA VAL A 18 6.97 5.28 -26.62
C VAL A 18 8.20 6.11 -26.97
N LYS A 19 8.05 7.42 -27.08
CA LYS A 19 9.14 8.33 -27.44
C LYS A 19 10.09 8.61 -26.28
N ASP A 20 9.56 8.63 -25.06
CA ASP A 20 10.31 8.99 -23.84
C ASP A 20 9.67 8.36 -22.60
N TYR A 21 10.32 8.58 -21.46
CA TYR A 21 9.89 8.10 -20.16
C TYR A 21 8.51 8.68 -19.76
N GLU A 22 8.30 9.96 -20.02
CA GLU A 22 7.08 10.69 -19.65
C GLU A 22 5.84 10.12 -20.34
N GLU A 23 5.96 9.82 -21.61
CA GLU A 23 4.87 9.15 -22.34
C GLU A 23 4.62 7.74 -21.79
N GLY A 24 5.67 7.00 -21.47
CA GLY A 24 5.58 5.66 -20.90
C GLY A 24 4.82 5.64 -19.57
N ILE A 25 5.21 6.49 -18.63
CA ILE A 25 4.54 6.63 -17.33
C ILE A 25 3.09 7.07 -17.48
N LYS A 26 2.82 8.05 -18.35
CA LYS A 26 1.46 8.52 -18.60
C LYS A 26 0.54 7.40 -19.09
N ILE A 27 1.01 6.57 -20.00
CA ILE A 27 0.24 5.43 -20.52
C ILE A 27 0.04 4.36 -19.44
N MET A 28 1.09 4.04 -18.69
CA MET A 28 1.02 3.08 -17.60
C MET A 28 0.01 3.53 -16.54
N ASN A 29 0.11 4.78 -16.09
CA ASN A 29 -0.77 5.31 -15.06
C ASN A 29 -2.20 5.60 -15.55
N ALA A 30 -2.45 5.64 -16.85
CA ALA A 30 -3.81 5.72 -17.39
C ALA A 30 -4.57 4.38 -17.31
N ASN A 31 -3.89 3.27 -17.02
CA ASN A 31 -4.54 1.97 -16.82
C ASN A 31 -5.41 2.00 -15.56
N PRO A 32 -6.64 1.47 -15.57
CA PRO A 32 -7.48 1.37 -14.39
C PRO A 32 -6.91 0.38 -13.34
N PHE A 33 -6.07 -0.55 -13.76
CA PHE A 33 -5.39 -1.50 -12.89
C PHE A 33 -3.98 -1.02 -12.54
N ALA A 34 -3.55 -1.26 -11.31
CA ALA A 34 -2.23 -0.87 -10.82
C ALA A 34 -1.69 -1.87 -9.78
N ASN A 35 -1.62 -3.14 -10.16
CA ASN A 35 -1.11 -4.20 -9.29
C ASN A 35 0.43 -4.11 -9.16
N GLY A 36 1.15 -4.35 -10.25
CA GLY A 36 2.60 -4.28 -10.27
C GLY A 36 3.13 -3.56 -11.50
N SER A 37 4.26 -2.89 -11.34
CA SER A 37 4.96 -2.21 -12.43
C SER A 37 6.46 -2.40 -12.30
N CYS A 38 7.15 -2.45 -13.45
CA CYS A 38 8.59 -2.67 -13.48
C CYS A 38 9.28 -1.72 -14.44
N ILE A 39 10.50 -1.34 -14.08
CA ILE A 39 11.43 -0.66 -14.98
C ILE A 39 12.75 -1.42 -15.06
N PHE A 40 13.30 -1.52 -16.26
CA PHE A 40 14.65 -2.01 -16.50
C PHE A 40 15.52 -0.86 -16.98
N THR A 41 16.48 -0.47 -16.16
CA THR A 41 17.33 0.69 -16.43
C THR A 41 18.66 0.60 -15.69
N GLN A 42 19.71 1.17 -16.27
CA GLN A 42 20.99 1.39 -15.61
C GLN A 42 21.08 2.78 -14.96
N SER A 43 20.07 3.64 -15.18
CA SER A 43 20.05 4.99 -14.65
C SER A 43 19.44 5.04 -13.23
N GLY A 44 20.25 5.40 -12.24
CA GLY A 44 19.76 5.64 -10.88
C GLY A 44 18.77 6.81 -10.79
N TYR A 45 18.79 7.74 -11.74
CA TYR A 45 17.81 8.81 -11.84
C TYR A 45 16.42 8.24 -12.22
N TYR A 46 16.33 7.49 -13.31
CA TYR A 46 15.05 6.93 -13.75
C TYR A 46 14.52 5.86 -12.81
N SER A 47 15.39 5.09 -12.14
CA SER A 47 14.94 4.13 -11.14
C SER A 47 14.22 4.80 -9.96
N ARG A 48 14.77 5.90 -9.45
CA ARG A 48 14.13 6.67 -8.37
C ARG A 48 12.86 7.36 -8.81
N ARG A 49 12.88 7.99 -10.00
CA ARG A 49 11.68 8.62 -10.56
C ARG A 49 10.56 7.60 -10.74
N PHE A 50 10.85 6.45 -11.32
CA PHE A 50 9.86 5.41 -11.56
C PHE A 50 9.19 4.94 -10.26
N ALA A 51 9.96 4.76 -9.20
CA ALA A 51 9.43 4.39 -7.89
C ALA A 51 8.44 5.43 -7.31
N MET A 52 8.59 6.70 -7.68
CA MET A 52 7.71 7.79 -7.23
C MET A 52 6.56 8.07 -8.19
N ASP A 53 6.80 7.92 -9.50
CA ASP A 53 5.87 8.36 -10.54
C ASP A 53 4.83 7.28 -10.90
N THR A 54 5.11 5.99 -10.62
CA THR A 54 4.19 4.89 -10.95
C THR A 54 3.07 4.75 -9.93
N ASP A 55 1.85 4.49 -10.42
CA ASP A 55 0.70 4.14 -9.58
C ASP A 55 0.71 2.65 -9.13
N GLY A 56 1.65 1.85 -9.58
CA GLY A 56 1.74 0.43 -9.23
C GLY A 56 1.87 0.20 -7.73
N GLY A 57 1.10 -0.73 -7.18
CA GLY A 57 1.17 -1.10 -5.76
C GLY A 57 2.46 -1.85 -5.40
N MET A 58 3.01 -2.60 -6.34
CA MET A 58 4.32 -3.25 -6.24
C MET A 58 5.23 -2.75 -7.34
N VAL A 59 6.41 -2.27 -7.00
CA VAL A 59 7.33 -1.63 -7.94
C VAL A 59 8.62 -2.42 -8.03
N GLY A 60 8.96 -2.88 -9.23
CA GLY A 60 10.20 -3.57 -9.55
C GLY A 60 11.20 -2.68 -10.28
N ILE A 61 12.43 -2.64 -9.81
CA ILE A 61 13.56 -2.00 -10.51
C ILE A 61 14.53 -3.10 -10.89
N ASN A 62 14.65 -3.37 -12.18
CA ASN A 62 15.42 -4.49 -12.72
C ASN A 62 14.96 -5.87 -12.20
N VAL A 63 13.70 -5.95 -11.81
CA VAL A 63 13.03 -7.17 -11.36
C VAL A 63 11.75 -7.34 -12.18
N GLY A 64 11.61 -8.47 -12.85
CA GLY A 64 10.49 -8.72 -13.77
C GLY A 64 9.15 -8.92 -13.08
N ILE A 65 9.15 -9.50 -11.87
CA ILE A 65 7.95 -9.74 -11.08
C ILE A 65 8.21 -9.22 -9.67
N PRO A 66 7.63 -8.05 -9.30
CA PRO A 66 7.93 -7.37 -8.04
C PRO A 66 7.13 -7.95 -6.85
N VAL A 67 7.07 -9.27 -6.72
CA VAL A 67 6.38 -9.93 -5.62
C VAL A 67 7.19 -9.77 -4.34
N PRO A 68 6.61 -9.22 -3.25
CA PRO A 68 7.31 -9.04 -2.01
C PRO A 68 7.48 -10.36 -1.24
N THR A 69 8.44 -10.39 -0.33
CA THR A 69 8.51 -11.42 0.69
C THR A 69 7.35 -11.27 1.69
N ALA A 70 7.04 -12.32 2.44
CA ALA A 70 5.87 -12.35 3.35
C ALA A 70 5.85 -11.27 4.45
N TYR A 71 6.96 -10.59 4.70
CA TYR A 71 7.05 -9.50 5.68
C TYR A 71 6.50 -8.17 5.18
N PHE A 72 6.30 -8.03 3.86
CA PHE A 72 5.79 -6.82 3.22
C PHE A 72 4.41 -7.08 2.63
N GLN A 73 3.63 -6.01 2.47
CA GLN A 73 2.30 -6.10 1.89
C GLN A 73 2.37 -6.55 0.43
N PHE A 74 1.48 -7.46 0.05
CA PHE A 74 1.19 -7.74 -1.35
C PHE A 74 0.24 -6.66 -1.85
N SER A 75 0.81 -5.54 -2.27
CA SER A 75 0.06 -4.32 -2.58
C SER A 75 -0.54 -4.34 -3.98
N GLY A 76 -1.67 -3.66 -4.12
CA GLY A 76 -2.31 -3.33 -5.38
C GLY A 76 -3.07 -2.03 -5.20
N ASN A 77 -3.15 -1.22 -6.24
CA ASN A 77 -3.85 0.06 -6.24
C ASN A 77 -4.96 0.07 -7.30
N LYS A 78 -5.79 1.09 -7.30
CA LYS A 78 -6.92 1.27 -8.23
C LYS A 78 -7.82 0.03 -8.25
N ASP A 79 -8.27 -0.39 -9.42
CA ASP A 79 -9.16 -1.55 -9.59
C ASP A 79 -8.45 -2.91 -9.37
N SER A 80 -7.16 -2.90 -9.06
CA SER A 80 -6.42 -4.12 -8.70
C SER A 80 -6.59 -4.54 -7.25
N PHE A 81 -7.32 -3.78 -6.44
CA PHE A 81 -7.49 -4.09 -5.02
C PHE A 81 -8.86 -3.64 -4.49
N PHE A 82 -9.38 -4.40 -3.52
CA PHE A 82 -10.61 -4.08 -2.80
C PHE A 82 -10.32 -3.85 -1.31
N GLY A 83 -10.71 -2.70 -0.78
CA GLY A 83 -10.52 -2.33 0.62
C GLY A 83 -9.19 -1.64 0.90
N ASP A 84 -8.81 -1.54 2.18
CA ASP A 84 -7.68 -0.71 2.65
C ASP A 84 -6.47 -1.54 3.08
N LEU A 85 -6.68 -2.76 3.57
CA LEU A 85 -5.62 -3.61 4.09
C LEU A 85 -5.25 -4.70 3.09
N HIS A 86 -3.97 -4.79 2.77
CA HIS A 86 -3.42 -5.78 1.85
C HIS A 86 -3.09 -7.08 2.57
N VAL A 87 -2.98 -8.18 1.83
CA VAL A 87 -2.49 -9.44 2.39
C VAL A 87 -1.00 -9.38 2.68
N LEU A 88 -0.53 -10.19 3.60
CA LEU A 88 0.85 -10.25 4.09
C LEU A 88 1.29 -9.04 4.91
N GLY A 89 2.47 -9.15 5.52
CA GLY A 89 3.04 -8.12 6.36
C GLY A 89 2.12 -7.71 7.52
N LYS A 90 2.27 -6.47 7.94
CA LYS A 90 1.47 -5.90 9.05
C LYS A 90 -0.01 -5.74 8.70
N ASP A 91 -0.33 -5.53 7.43
CA ASP A 91 -1.72 -5.38 6.99
C ASP A 91 -2.48 -6.69 7.09
N GLY A 92 -1.86 -7.81 6.72
CA GLY A 92 -2.44 -9.13 6.91
C GLY A 92 -2.78 -9.42 8.38
N TYR A 93 -1.88 -9.04 9.30
CA TYR A 93 -2.14 -9.14 10.73
C TYR A 93 -3.32 -8.25 11.15
N ARG A 94 -3.35 -6.99 10.72
CA ARG A 94 -4.43 -6.04 11.05
C ARG A 94 -5.78 -6.48 10.52
N PHE A 95 -5.82 -7.09 9.34
CA PHE A 95 -7.04 -7.58 8.72
C PHE A 95 -7.75 -8.63 9.60
N PHE A 96 -7.00 -9.54 10.22
CA PHE A 96 -7.55 -10.62 11.04
C PHE A 96 -7.71 -10.25 12.53
N THR A 97 -7.38 -9.03 12.93
CA THR A 97 -7.47 -8.59 14.32
C THR A 97 -8.36 -7.36 14.47
N ARG A 98 -8.82 -7.11 15.69
CA ARG A 98 -9.53 -5.89 16.05
C ARG A 98 -8.81 -5.19 17.17
N ALA A 99 -8.62 -3.89 17.03
CA ALA A 99 -8.12 -3.08 18.12
C ALA A 99 -9.20 -2.98 19.24
N LYS A 100 -8.78 -3.17 20.49
CA LYS A 100 -9.59 -2.93 21.66
C LYS A 100 -8.83 -1.99 22.57
N THR A 101 -9.41 -0.85 22.85
CA THR A 101 -8.89 0.08 23.86
C THR A 101 -9.52 -0.23 25.20
N VAL A 102 -8.71 -0.41 26.22
CA VAL A 102 -9.16 -0.60 27.59
C VAL A 102 -8.54 0.47 28.46
N THR A 103 -9.40 1.26 29.09
CA THR A 103 -8.99 2.24 30.10
C THR A 103 -9.44 1.74 31.44
N THR A 104 -8.50 1.62 32.39
CA THR A 104 -8.79 1.10 33.73
C THR A 104 -8.34 2.12 34.75
N HIS A 105 -9.19 2.34 35.76
CA HIS A 105 -8.85 3.10 36.94
C HIS A 105 -9.14 2.23 38.16
N TRP A 106 -8.15 2.04 39.01
CA TRP A 106 -8.29 1.32 40.24
C TRP A 106 -8.49 2.34 41.38
N PHE A 107 -9.61 2.21 42.08
CA PHE A 107 -9.88 3.04 43.25
C PHE A 107 -9.16 2.44 44.47
N ASP A 108 -8.52 3.29 45.24
CA ASP A 108 -8.10 2.93 46.57
C ASP A 108 -9.35 2.99 47.49
N GLU A 109 -9.78 1.82 48.01
CA GLU A 109 -10.95 1.72 48.91
C GLU A 109 -10.81 2.59 50.15
N ASN A 110 -9.57 2.93 50.52
CA ASN A 110 -9.25 3.73 51.68
C ASN A 110 -9.11 5.22 51.38
N ALA A 111 -9.11 5.63 50.14
CA ALA A 111 -8.86 7.01 49.76
C ALA A 111 -10.09 7.96 49.77
N GLY A 112 -11.24 7.47 50.32
CA GLY A 112 -12.50 8.22 50.29
C GLY A 112 -13.07 8.35 48.86
N ALA A 113 -14.34 8.72 48.73
CA ALA A 113 -15.01 8.85 47.45
C ALA A 113 -14.37 9.95 46.61
N ARG A 114 -13.32 9.62 45.84
CA ARG A 114 -12.87 10.47 44.75
C ARG A 114 -13.95 10.47 43.67
N LYS A 115 -14.45 11.63 43.32
CA LYS A 115 -15.36 11.80 42.19
C LYS A 115 -14.67 11.17 40.97
N VAL A 116 -15.35 10.25 40.30
CA VAL A 116 -14.96 9.80 38.96
C VAL A 116 -15.04 11.05 38.06
N GLY A 117 -13.92 11.75 37.95
CA GLY A 117 -13.85 12.96 37.14
C GLY A 117 -13.83 12.62 35.65
N THR A 118 -14.56 13.36 34.90
CA THR A 118 -14.18 13.70 33.54
C THR A 118 -12.68 13.99 33.51
N TRP A 119 -12.05 13.71 32.37
CA TRP A 119 -10.64 13.99 32.09
C TRP A 119 -10.31 15.49 32.35
N GLU A 120 -10.12 15.85 33.57
CA GLU A 120 -9.51 17.10 33.95
C GLU A 120 -8.07 16.75 34.31
N GLY A 121 -7.14 17.21 33.45
CA GLY A 121 -5.71 17.05 33.73
C GLY A 121 -5.44 17.55 35.15
N SER A 122 -4.80 16.74 35.98
CA SER A 122 -4.38 17.12 37.32
C SER A 122 -3.43 18.32 37.24
N THR A 123 -4.00 19.49 37.41
CA THR A 123 -3.23 20.70 37.77
C THR A 123 -3.33 20.85 39.26
N GLU A 124 -2.60 20.04 40.00
CA GLU A 124 -2.18 20.44 41.36
C GLU A 124 -0.88 19.70 41.70
N ALA A 125 0.18 20.50 41.74
CA ALA A 125 1.48 20.16 42.32
C ALA A 125 1.38 20.16 43.86
#